data_10ac6810d47dcd13aa915decb186eac6
#
_entry.id   10ac6810d47dcd13aa915decb186eac6
#
_cell.length_a   1.000
_cell.length_b   1.000
_cell.length_c   1.000
_cell.angle_alpha   90.00
_cell.angle_beta   90.00
_cell.angle_gamma   90.00
#
_symmetry.space_group_name_H-M   'P 1'
#
loop_
_entity.id
_entity.type
_entity.pdbx_description
1 polymer ?
#
loop_
_entity_poly.entity_id
_entity_poly.type
_entity_poly.pdbx_seq_one_letter_code
_entity_poly.pdbx_strand_id
1 'polypeptide(L)'
;MISLNRSFIFILFFINILNATANDSETIIEIDQPRFSEKGLDQKSYEIKAERGLRSSEKLILFDVEGKFKTNDGLWIYMNANEGDYEQAKNTIKLYDDVEFYTDDGDKITSSNGIFKMDEDLIILKKNVFHENKELTIKSDTTTISSNFNNIFHEGNVITIILR
;
A
#
# COMPACT_ATOMS: atom_id res chain seq x y z
N MET A 1 51.70 72.63 8.57
CA MET A 1 50.55 71.84 9.11
C MET A 1 49.73 71.34 7.92
N ILE A 2 49.97 70.10 7.49
CA ILE A 2 49.35 69.50 6.30
C ILE A 2 48.32 68.50 6.79
N SER A 3 47.03 68.79 6.57
CA SER A 3 45.96 67.90 6.90
C SER A 3 45.75 66.85 5.78
N LEU A 4 45.99 65.62 6.09
CA LEU A 4 45.86 64.52 5.17
C LEU A 4 44.42 64.01 5.17
N ASN A 5 43.72 64.30 4.07
CA ASN A 5 42.33 63.84 3.87
C ASN A 5 42.33 62.39 3.34
N ARG A 6 42.02 61.42 4.20
CA ARG A 6 41.87 60.01 3.82
C ARG A 6 40.46 59.75 3.30
N SER A 7 40.33 59.73 2.01
CA SER A 7 39.12 59.30 1.31
C SER A 7 39.01 57.79 1.43
N PHE A 8 38.02 57.34 2.17
CA PHE A 8 37.65 55.92 2.32
C PHE A 8 36.77 55.54 1.13
N ILE A 9 37.30 54.77 0.19
CA ILE A 9 36.53 54.20 -0.90
C ILE A 9 35.84 52.92 -0.37
N PHE A 10 34.51 52.97 -0.19
CA PHE A 10 33.68 51.78 0.07
C PHE A 10 33.44 51.08 -1.24
N ILE A 11 34.10 49.96 -1.46
CA ILE A 11 33.75 49.02 -2.57
C ILE A 11 32.63 48.15 -2.09
N LEU A 12 31.40 48.44 -2.57
CA LEU A 12 30.22 47.57 -2.38
C LEU A 12 30.35 46.36 -3.32
N PHE A 13 30.73 45.24 -2.76
CA PHE A 13 30.65 43.95 -3.46
C PHE A 13 29.19 43.51 -3.51
N PHE A 14 28.52 43.67 -4.64
CA PHE A 14 27.21 43.05 -4.88
C PHE A 14 27.45 41.54 -5.12
N ILE A 15 27.23 40.74 -4.09
CA ILE A 15 27.11 39.28 -4.22
C ILE A 15 25.74 39.03 -4.80
N ASN A 16 25.67 38.74 -6.12
CA ASN A 16 24.50 38.13 -6.73
C ASN A 16 24.41 36.69 -6.23
N ILE A 17 23.55 36.46 -5.21
CA ILE A 17 23.12 35.12 -4.83
C ILE A 17 22.19 34.67 -5.97
N LEU A 18 22.70 33.89 -6.91
CA LEU A 18 21.89 33.09 -7.80
C LEU A 18 21.12 32.11 -6.91
N ASN A 19 19.84 32.35 -6.70
CA ASN A 19 18.92 31.34 -6.22
C ASN A 19 18.80 30.28 -7.31
N ALA A 20 19.65 29.27 -7.24
CA ALA A 20 19.42 28.02 -7.96
C ALA A 20 18.19 27.37 -7.31
N THR A 21 17.02 27.56 -7.91
CA THR A 21 15.88 26.69 -7.63
C THR A 21 16.28 25.32 -8.14
N ALA A 22 16.69 24.44 -7.22
CA ALA A 22 16.78 23.03 -7.52
C ALA A 22 15.35 22.60 -7.88
N ASN A 23 15.07 22.35 -9.15
CA ASN A 23 13.94 21.56 -9.54
C ASN A 23 14.25 20.15 -9.03
N ASP A 24 13.71 19.79 -7.88
CA ASP A 24 13.57 18.41 -7.44
C ASP A 24 12.60 17.71 -8.40
N SER A 25 13.12 17.33 -9.55
CA SER A 25 12.43 16.36 -10.39
C SER A 25 12.53 15.04 -9.66
N GLU A 26 11.42 14.61 -9.05
CA GLU A 26 11.31 13.32 -8.39
C GLU A 26 11.72 12.22 -9.38
N THR A 27 12.80 11.51 -9.04
CA THR A 27 13.27 10.43 -9.88
C THR A 27 12.36 9.24 -9.71
N ILE A 28 11.63 8.88 -10.77
CA ILE A 28 10.80 7.68 -10.83
C ILE A 28 11.63 6.55 -11.42
N ILE A 29 11.72 5.44 -10.72
CA ILE A 29 12.41 4.22 -11.17
C ILE A 29 11.34 3.17 -11.49
N GLU A 30 11.35 2.68 -12.72
CA GLU A 30 10.53 1.53 -13.11
C GLU A 30 11.23 0.23 -12.72
N ILE A 31 10.45 -0.70 -12.14
CA ILE A 31 10.91 -2.01 -11.69
C ILE A 31 10.06 -3.06 -12.40
N ASP A 32 10.71 -3.95 -13.11
CA ASP A 32 10.06 -5.09 -13.75
C ASP A 32 9.92 -6.23 -12.73
N GLN A 33 8.73 -6.81 -12.65
CA GLN A 33 8.38 -7.94 -11.77
C GLN A 33 8.87 -7.81 -10.32
N PRO A 34 8.54 -6.70 -9.61
CA PRO A 34 8.94 -6.56 -8.21
C PRO A 34 8.34 -7.67 -7.35
N ARG A 35 9.15 -8.17 -6.41
CA ARG A 35 8.74 -9.22 -5.48
C ARG A 35 9.20 -8.88 -4.07
N PHE A 36 8.29 -9.03 -3.11
CA PHE A 36 8.52 -8.84 -1.69
C PHE A 36 8.16 -10.13 -0.96
N SER A 37 9.01 -10.59 -0.07
CA SER A 37 8.71 -11.72 0.78
C SER A 37 9.31 -11.50 2.16
N GLU A 38 8.57 -11.86 3.18
CA GLU A 38 9.06 -11.89 4.55
C GLU A 38 8.73 -13.24 5.19
N LYS A 39 9.71 -13.75 5.95
CA LYS A 39 9.53 -14.89 6.85
C LYS A 39 9.63 -14.36 8.26
N GLY A 40 8.49 -14.15 8.91
CA GLY A 40 8.44 -13.75 10.31
C GLY A 40 9.00 -14.82 11.23
N LEU A 41 9.47 -14.42 12.41
CA LEU A 41 9.94 -15.31 13.48
C LEU A 41 8.84 -16.29 13.94
N ASP A 42 7.56 -15.91 13.76
CA ASP A 42 6.36 -16.66 14.16
C ASP A 42 5.80 -17.56 13.04
N GLN A 43 6.62 -17.98 12.08
CA GLN A 43 6.23 -18.80 10.90
C GLN A 43 5.25 -18.08 9.94
N LYS A 44 4.89 -16.85 10.17
CA LYS A 44 4.14 -16.04 9.22
C LYS A 44 5.02 -15.78 8.01
N SER A 45 4.54 -16.13 6.85
CA SER A 45 5.23 -15.82 5.61
C SER A 45 4.24 -15.16 4.67
N TYR A 46 4.65 -14.07 4.06
CA TYR A 46 3.92 -13.51 2.94
C TYR A 46 4.83 -13.34 1.72
N GLU A 47 4.23 -13.39 0.58
CA GLU A 47 4.86 -13.08 -0.70
C GLU A 47 3.91 -12.17 -1.47
N ILE A 48 4.39 -11.02 -1.90
CA ILE A 48 3.67 -10.09 -2.78
C ILE A 48 4.53 -9.89 -4.02
N LYS A 49 3.92 -10.00 -5.19
CA LYS A 49 4.55 -9.76 -6.48
C LYS A 49 3.64 -8.87 -7.34
N ALA A 50 4.20 -8.20 -8.31
CA ALA A 50 3.46 -7.45 -9.30
C ALA A 50 4.12 -7.60 -10.67
N GLU A 51 3.39 -7.31 -11.75
CA GLU A 51 3.98 -7.32 -13.09
C GLU A 51 4.96 -6.17 -13.27
N ARG A 52 4.63 -4.99 -12.72
CA ARG A 52 5.43 -3.78 -12.82
C ARG A 52 5.34 -2.95 -11.55
N GLY A 53 6.39 -2.20 -11.24
CA GLY A 53 6.42 -1.22 -10.15
C GLY A 53 6.99 0.12 -10.57
N LEU A 54 6.48 1.20 -9.99
CA LEU A 54 7.03 2.56 -10.10
C LEU A 54 7.44 3.03 -8.72
N ARG A 55 8.74 3.20 -8.50
CA ARG A 55 9.30 3.65 -7.23
C ARG A 55 9.69 5.11 -7.30
N SER A 56 9.18 5.89 -6.37
CA SER A 56 9.66 7.22 -6.03
C SER A 56 10.38 7.23 -4.67
N SER A 57 10.77 8.41 -4.19
CA SER A 57 11.39 8.56 -2.85
C SER A 57 10.46 8.09 -1.71
N GLU A 58 9.15 8.23 -1.87
CA GLU A 58 8.16 8.01 -0.79
C GLU A 58 7.28 6.79 -1.02
N LYS A 59 7.10 6.35 -2.26
CA LYS A 59 6.09 5.39 -2.66
C LYS A 59 6.61 4.33 -3.61
N LEU A 60 5.98 3.18 -3.56
CA LEU A 60 6.09 2.14 -4.57
C LEU A 60 4.69 1.77 -5.05
N ILE A 61 4.36 2.21 -6.26
CA ILE A 61 3.11 1.85 -6.94
C ILE A 61 3.34 0.55 -7.68
N LEU A 62 2.44 -0.40 -7.51
CA LEU A 62 2.49 -1.74 -8.09
C LEU A 62 1.31 -1.93 -9.04
N PHE A 63 1.51 -2.65 -10.14
CA PHE A 63 0.47 -2.97 -11.12
C PHE A 63 0.37 -4.49 -11.29
N ASP A 64 -0.87 -4.98 -11.39
CA ASP A 64 -1.19 -6.41 -11.43
C ASP A 64 -0.58 -7.13 -10.22
N VAL A 65 -1.13 -6.77 -9.07
CA VAL A 65 -0.64 -7.24 -7.76
C VAL A 65 -1.21 -8.62 -7.47
N GLU A 66 -0.33 -9.55 -7.13
CA GLU A 66 -0.69 -10.84 -6.58
C GLU A 66 0.03 -11.04 -5.24
N GLY A 67 -0.69 -11.57 -4.26
CA GLY A 67 -0.13 -11.88 -2.95
C GLY A 67 -0.59 -13.22 -2.42
N LYS A 68 0.20 -13.79 -1.54
CA LYS A 68 -0.19 -14.95 -0.74
C LYS A 68 0.44 -14.85 0.63
N PHE A 69 -0.29 -15.26 1.63
CA PHE A 69 0.22 -15.35 3.00
C PHE A 69 -0.39 -16.55 3.72
N LYS A 70 0.37 -17.06 4.67
CA LYS A 70 -0.03 -18.22 5.44
C LYS A 70 -0.46 -17.81 6.83
N THR A 71 -1.62 -18.26 7.25
CA THR A 71 -2.13 -18.06 8.61
C THR A 71 -1.40 -18.94 9.62
N ASN A 72 -1.55 -18.68 10.92
CA ASN A 72 -0.91 -19.47 11.97
C ASN A 72 -1.43 -20.91 12.04
N ASP A 73 -2.67 -21.15 11.63
CA ASP A 73 -3.31 -22.47 11.53
C ASP A 73 -3.04 -23.19 10.21
N GLY A 74 -2.25 -22.55 9.33
CA GLY A 74 -1.74 -23.16 8.10
C GLY A 74 -2.58 -22.93 6.85
N LEU A 75 -3.68 -22.17 6.95
CA LEU A 75 -4.50 -21.79 5.80
C LEU A 75 -3.73 -20.83 4.88
N TRP A 76 -3.84 -21.02 3.57
CA TRP A 76 -3.34 -20.09 2.58
C TRP A 76 -4.41 -19.07 2.20
N ILE A 77 -4.03 -17.80 2.24
CA ILE A 77 -4.84 -16.69 1.76
C ILE A 77 -4.14 -16.09 0.56
N TYR A 78 -4.89 -15.86 -0.48
CA TYR A 78 -4.43 -15.25 -1.73
C TYR A 78 -5.04 -13.88 -1.89
N MET A 79 -4.34 -12.99 -2.57
CA MET A 79 -4.74 -11.60 -2.79
C MET A 79 -4.43 -11.22 -4.23
N ASN A 80 -5.39 -10.54 -4.89
CA ASN A 80 -5.20 -9.92 -6.21
C ASN A 80 -5.72 -8.50 -6.20
N ALA A 81 -5.14 -7.63 -7.02
CA ALA A 81 -5.64 -6.28 -7.30
C ALA A 81 -4.98 -5.73 -8.58
N ASN A 82 -5.66 -4.82 -9.28
CA ASN A 82 -5.07 -4.20 -10.47
C ASN A 82 -3.96 -3.21 -10.10
N GLU A 83 -4.07 -2.52 -8.95
CA GLU A 83 -3.06 -1.56 -8.49
C GLU A 83 -2.85 -1.67 -6.97
N GLY A 84 -1.63 -1.42 -6.53
CA GLY A 84 -1.23 -1.35 -5.12
C GLY A 84 -0.30 -0.18 -4.83
N ASP A 85 -0.50 0.51 -3.71
CA ASP A 85 0.36 1.57 -3.19
C ASP A 85 1.04 1.05 -1.91
N TYR A 86 2.31 0.64 -2.01
CA TYR A 86 3.04 0.03 -0.88
C TYR A 86 3.83 1.08 -0.10
N GLU A 87 3.48 1.24 1.15
CA GLU A 87 4.15 2.08 2.15
C GLU A 87 5.10 1.24 3.00
N GLN A 88 6.36 1.14 2.61
CA GLN A 88 7.36 0.28 3.29
C GLN A 88 7.51 0.61 4.78
N ALA A 89 7.52 1.89 5.15
CA ALA A 89 7.69 2.33 6.55
C ALA A 89 6.56 1.87 7.49
N LYS A 90 5.38 1.56 6.94
CA LYS A 90 4.19 1.11 7.68
C LYS A 90 3.87 -0.35 7.45
N ASN A 91 4.65 -1.04 6.64
CA ASN A 91 4.38 -2.40 6.16
C ASN A 91 2.90 -2.58 5.72
N THR A 92 2.42 -1.62 4.92
CA THR A 92 1.01 -1.53 4.52
C THR A 92 0.91 -1.38 3.01
N ILE A 93 0.00 -2.13 2.40
CA ILE A 93 -0.36 -1.96 1.00
C ILE A 93 -1.83 -1.50 0.90
N LYS A 94 -2.07 -0.44 0.15
CA LYS A 94 -3.40 -0.02 -0.28
C LYS A 94 -3.65 -0.60 -1.66
N LEU A 95 -4.79 -1.22 -1.85
CA LEU A 95 -5.16 -1.93 -3.06
C LEU A 95 -6.34 -1.23 -3.73
N TYR A 96 -6.32 -1.20 -5.04
CA TYR A 96 -7.31 -0.52 -5.86
C TYR A 96 -7.71 -1.37 -7.05
N ASP A 97 -8.97 -1.28 -7.38
CA ASP A 97 -9.64 -1.91 -8.51
C ASP A 97 -9.50 -3.44 -8.55
N ASP A 98 -10.63 -4.09 -8.60
CA ASP A 98 -10.77 -5.56 -8.62
C ASP A 98 -10.01 -6.26 -7.48
N VAL A 99 -10.09 -5.68 -6.28
CA VAL A 99 -9.46 -6.26 -5.10
C VAL A 99 -10.18 -7.57 -4.72
N GLU A 100 -9.41 -8.63 -4.59
CA GLU A 100 -9.89 -9.96 -4.25
C GLU A 100 -9.00 -10.59 -3.18
N PHE A 101 -9.63 -11.18 -2.16
CA PHE A 101 -9.00 -12.09 -1.20
C PHE A 101 -9.75 -13.41 -1.20
N TYR A 102 -9.02 -14.52 -1.27
CA TYR A 102 -9.64 -15.86 -1.28
C TYR A 102 -8.78 -16.90 -0.58
N THR A 103 -9.40 -17.97 -0.19
CA THR A 103 -8.78 -19.07 0.57
C THR A 103 -8.94 -20.41 -0.16
N ASP A 104 -8.12 -21.38 0.19
CA ASP A 104 -8.20 -22.74 -0.41
C ASP A 104 -9.51 -23.48 -0.08
N ASP A 105 -10.18 -23.13 1.02
CA ASP A 105 -11.43 -23.74 1.47
C ASP A 105 -12.69 -23.12 0.85
N GLY A 106 -12.53 -22.02 0.13
CA GLY A 106 -13.55 -21.47 -0.76
C GLY A 106 -14.23 -20.19 -0.27
N ASP A 107 -13.70 -19.53 0.76
CA ASP A 107 -14.07 -18.14 1.05
C ASP A 107 -13.45 -17.21 -0.01
N LYS A 108 -14.26 -16.28 -0.51
CA LYS A 108 -13.84 -15.28 -1.49
C LYS A 108 -14.49 -13.94 -1.15
N ILE A 109 -13.69 -12.89 -1.02
CA ILE A 109 -14.17 -11.54 -0.74
C ILE A 109 -13.59 -10.58 -1.77
N THR A 110 -14.46 -9.85 -2.45
CA THR A 110 -14.10 -8.84 -3.46
C THR A 110 -14.51 -7.44 -3.03
N SER A 111 -13.82 -6.42 -3.51
CA SER A 111 -14.15 -5.03 -3.28
C SER A 111 -13.48 -4.10 -4.30
N SER A 112 -13.89 -2.83 -4.34
CA SER A 112 -13.20 -1.84 -5.17
C SER A 112 -11.90 -1.34 -4.55
N ASN A 113 -11.79 -1.34 -3.21
CA ASN A 113 -10.61 -0.84 -2.49
C ASN A 113 -10.28 -1.73 -1.29
N GLY A 114 -9.00 -1.90 -1.01
CA GLY A 114 -8.49 -2.66 0.13
C GLY A 114 -7.32 -1.96 0.82
N ILE A 115 -7.12 -2.27 2.08
CA ILE A 115 -5.93 -1.93 2.85
C ILE A 115 -5.49 -3.20 3.56
N PHE A 116 -4.27 -3.65 3.32
CA PHE A 116 -3.67 -4.75 4.06
C PHE A 116 -2.51 -4.23 4.90
N LYS A 117 -2.66 -4.33 6.22
CA LYS A 117 -1.64 -4.00 7.21
C LYS A 117 -0.98 -5.29 7.68
N MET A 118 0.19 -5.58 7.16
CA MET A 118 0.85 -6.88 7.33
C MET A 118 1.28 -7.13 8.78
N ASP A 119 1.76 -6.10 9.48
CA ASP A 119 2.18 -6.22 10.88
C ASP A 119 1.00 -6.44 11.86
N GLU A 120 -0.20 -5.99 11.48
CA GLU A 120 -1.41 -6.10 12.31
C GLU A 120 -2.27 -7.32 11.93
N ASP A 121 -1.93 -8.07 10.87
CA ASP A 121 -2.78 -9.09 10.24
C ASP A 121 -4.20 -8.58 9.96
N LEU A 122 -4.30 -7.34 9.49
CA LEU A 122 -5.56 -6.65 9.33
C LEU A 122 -5.80 -6.29 7.86
N ILE A 123 -6.94 -6.74 7.34
CA ILE A 123 -7.42 -6.38 6.01
C ILE A 123 -8.71 -5.57 6.18
N ILE A 124 -8.80 -4.43 5.50
CA ILE A 124 -10.00 -3.59 5.49
C ILE A 124 -10.40 -3.40 4.02
N LEU A 125 -11.56 -3.93 3.66
CA LEU A 125 -12.13 -3.83 2.32
C LEU A 125 -13.27 -2.81 2.31
N LYS A 126 -13.35 -2.00 1.25
CA LYS A 126 -14.31 -0.89 1.15
C LYS A 126 -14.86 -0.77 -0.25
N LYS A 127 -16.08 -0.30 -0.33
CA LYS A 127 -16.85 -0.07 -1.55
C LYS A 127 -17.17 -1.37 -2.30
N ASN A 128 -18.44 -1.62 -2.48
CA ASN A 128 -18.96 -2.77 -3.22
C ASN A 128 -18.39 -4.11 -2.69
N VAL A 129 -18.34 -4.27 -1.38
CA VAL A 129 -17.84 -5.51 -0.80
C VAL A 129 -18.82 -6.64 -1.06
N PHE A 130 -18.30 -7.74 -1.56
CA PHE A 130 -19.05 -8.96 -1.84
C PHE A 130 -18.25 -10.15 -1.30
N HIS A 131 -18.83 -10.83 -0.30
CA HIS A 131 -18.25 -12.04 0.30
C HIS A 131 -19.12 -13.24 -0.09
N GLU A 132 -18.52 -14.26 -0.63
CA GLU A 132 -19.17 -15.50 -0.99
C GLU A 132 -18.39 -16.71 -0.45
N ASN A 133 -19.13 -17.72 -0.04
CA ASN A 133 -18.65 -19.07 0.23
C ASN A 133 -19.71 -20.09 -0.15
N LYS A 134 -19.52 -21.36 0.25
CA LYS A 134 -20.43 -22.47 -0.10
C LYS A 134 -21.84 -22.33 0.49
N GLU A 135 -22.01 -21.57 1.55
CA GLU A 135 -23.23 -21.50 2.35
C GLU A 135 -23.99 -20.19 2.18
N LEU A 136 -23.29 -19.11 1.91
CA LEU A 136 -23.88 -17.78 1.90
C LEU A 136 -23.15 -16.80 0.98
N THR A 137 -23.87 -15.71 0.70
CA THR A 137 -23.33 -14.52 0.05
C THR A 137 -23.69 -13.31 0.89
N ILE A 138 -22.72 -12.42 1.14
CA ILE A 138 -22.93 -11.17 1.88
C ILE A 138 -22.48 -9.99 1.01
N LYS A 139 -23.31 -8.95 0.96
CA LYS A 139 -22.95 -7.62 0.43
C LYS A 139 -22.86 -6.65 1.59
N SER A 140 -21.86 -5.75 1.57
CA SER A 140 -21.69 -4.70 2.57
C SER A 140 -20.95 -3.49 2.01
N ASP A 141 -20.93 -2.40 2.75
CA ASP A 141 -20.12 -1.22 2.38
C ASP A 141 -18.65 -1.40 2.77
N THR A 142 -18.40 -2.06 3.91
CA THR A 142 -17.07 -2.31 4.45
C THR A 142 -17.01 -3.73 5.05
N THR A 143 -15.84 -4.34 4.93
CA THR A 143 -15.52 -5.60 5.60
C THR A 143 -14.14 -5.49 6.24
N THR A 144 -14.05 -5.85 7.51
CA THR A 144 -12.79 -5.94 8.25
C THR A 144 -12.49 -7.41 8.54
N ILE A 145 -11.31 -7.86 8.16
CA ILE A 145 -10.82 -9.22 8.34
C ILE A 145 -9.60 -9.16 9.25
N SER A 146 -9.60 -9.95 10.32
CA SER A 146 -8.51 -9.99 11.30
C SER A 146 -8.25 -11.40 11.78
N SER A 147 -7.19 -11.56 12.55
CA SER A 147 -6.80 -12.82 13.16
C SER A 147 -6.72 -13.97 12.14
N ASN A 148 -5.97 -13.76 11.06
CA ASN A 148 -5.74 -14.78 10.04
C ASN A 148 -7.05 -15.31 9.38
N PHE A 149 -7.94 -14.41 8.99
CA PHE A 149 -9.25 -14.76 8.40
C PHE A 149 -10.26 -15.40 9.35
N ASN A 150 -9.94 -15.55 10.64
CA ASN A 150 -10.87 -16.16 11.60
C ASN A 150 -12.00 -15.22 12.03
N ASN A 151 -11.81 -13.90 11.89
CA ASN A 151 -12.82 -12.91 12.23
C ASN A 151 -13.10 -12.02 11.02
N ILE A 152 -14.31 -12.11 10.49
CA ILE A 152 -14.80 -11.31 9.37
C ILE A 152 -16.01 -10.50 9.84
N PHE A 153 -15.88 -9.16 9.82
CA PHE A 153 -16.93 -8.23 10.25
C PHE A 153 -17.41 -7.43 9.05
N HIS A 154 -18.71 -7.47 8.79
CA HIS A 154 -19.38 -6.73 7.74
C HIS A 154 -20.13 -5.54 8.32
N GLU A 155 -19.97 -4.35 7.73
CA GLU A 155 -20.58 -3.11 8.20
C GLU A 155 -21.20 -2.31 7.04
N GLY A 156 -22.28 -1.57 7.34
CA GLY A 156 -23.01 -0.71 6.40
C GLY A 156 -23.79 -1.51 5.36
N ASN A 157 -25.06 -1.22 5.21
CA ASN A 157 -25.99 -1.80 4.20
C ASN A 157 -25.81 -3.32 3.98
N VAL A 158 -25.71 -4.09 5.09
CA VAL A 158 -25.41 -5.53 5.02
C VAL A 158 -26.62 -6.31 4.53
N ILE A 159 -26.45 -7.08 3.46
CA ILE A 159 -27.44 -8.00 2.89
C ILE A 159 -26.82 -9.41 2.85
N THR A 160 -27.47 -10.37 3.52
CA THR A 160 -27.05 -11.77 3.51
C THR A 160 -28.04 -12.62 2.75
N ILE A 161 -27.57 -13.49 1.86
CA ILE A 161 -28.33 -14.48 1.12
C ILE A 161 -27.77 -15.85 1.48
N ILE A 162 -28.62 -16.71 2.03
CA ILE A 162 -28.27 -18.10 2.36
C ILE A 162 -28.56 -18.98 1.15
N LEU A 163 -27.56 -19.71 0.71
CA LEU A 163 -27.66 -20.67 -0.39
C LEU A 163 -28.27 -21.97 0.19
N ARG A 164 -29.25 -22.54 -0.51
CA ARG A 164 -29.93 -23.79 -0.11
C ARG A 164 -29.63 -24.88 -1.12
#